data_c375cf4d0df052ee1e8db54fff455bcc
#
_entry.id   c375cf4d0df052ee1e8db54fff455bcc
#
_cell.length_a   1.000
_cell.length_b   1.000
_cell.length_c   1.000
_cell.angle_alpha   90.00
_cell.angle_beta   90.00
_cell.angle_gamma   90.00
#
_symmetry.space_group_name_H-M   'P 1'
#
loop_
_entity.id
_entity.type
_entity.pdbx_description
1 polymer ?
#
loop_
_entity_poly.entity_id
_entity_poly.type
_entity_poly.pdbx_seq_one_letter_code
_entity_poly.pdbx_strand_id
1 'polypeptide(L)'
;YFVVSEGHHVASGMLNRYTLQPGITDVKSQVQAMAPFVANTLGKKVTMIFPDFAFGHDHRDYFSAAIEAEGGKVVAKIAIPPTESSFTRYFPKIPRDTDVIYHVMVGPAVLTFVKEMGEFFGNSRPEIFGFIDSLEAVDLASPGLEFLEGTYFWEGNPRYAQANQSEYDKAYRAAVGVDANGASLSDSKDVATYAHMFGCWETLHIVKAGMEASGYAGAGDRAKLIEAVESMTSMPHSFAHPQGAKEFNGKTHQTFGHQYVTKVTNGKLMLAHTTSIEDTYYPDEVDYTTQSF
;
A
#
# COMPACT_ATOMS: atom_id res chain seq x y z
N TYR A 1 -14.91 -8.05 13.62
CA TYR A 1 -14.71 -7.19 12.46
C TYR A 1 -13.47 -7.66 11.71
N PHE A 2 -13.61 -7.91 10.41
CA PHE A 2 -12.49 -8.13 9.49
C PHE A 2 -12.32 -6.86 8.69
N VAL A 3 -11.19 -6.20 8.89
CA VAL A 3 -10.95 -4.86 8.36
C VAL A 3 -9.99 -4.93 7.19
N VAL A 4 -10.26 -4.16 6.15
CA VAL A 4 -9.34 -3.90 5.05
C VAL A 4 -8.89 -2.47 5.17
N SER A 5 -7.74 -2.25 5.78
CA SER A 5 -7.18 -0.94 6.09
C SER A 5 -5.67 -1.06 6.24
N GLU A 6 -4.96 0.01 6.01
CA GLU A 6 -3.52 0.11 6.25
C GLU A 6 -3.19 0.75 7.60
N GLY A 7 -4.20 1.24 8.33
CA GLY A 7 -4.00 1.87 9.63
C GLY A 7 -3.42 0.91 10.67
N HIS A 8 -2.25 1.24 11.22
CA HIS A 8 -1.59 0.43 12.25
C HIS A 8 -2.46 0.25 13.49
N HIS A 9 -3.18 1.28 13.90
CA HIS A 9 -4.02 1.26 15.10
C HIS A 9 -5.31 0.47 14.96
N VAL A 10 -5.67 0.03 13.77
CA VAL A 10 -6.95 -0.66 13.53
C VAL A 10 -6.97 -2.04 14.21
N ALA A 11 -5.87 -2.76 14.20
CA ALA A 11 -5.78 -4.04 14.90
C ALA A 11 -4.75 -4.00 16.06
N SER A 12 -3.63 -3.30 15.92
CA SER A 12 -2.56 -3.26 16.92
C SER A 12 -2.91 -2.50 18.19
N GLY A 13 -3.62 -3.15 19.10
CA GLY A 13 -3.70 -2.73 20.51
C GLY A 13 -4.73 -1.67 20.87
N MET A 14 -5.49 -1.14 19.90
CA MET A 14 -6.43 -0.04 20.21
C MET A 14 -7.88 -0.46 20.28
N LEU A 15 -8.26 -1.60 19.71
CA LEU A 15 -9.65 -2.02 19.68
C LEU A 15 -9.91 -3.21 20.61
N ASN A 16 -10.07 -4.38 20.06
CA ASN A 16 -10.38 -5.57 20.86
C ASN A 16 -10.11 -6.85 20.04
N ARG A 17 -10.18 -8.00 20.71
CA ARG A 17 -9.95 -9.32 20.10
C ARG A 17 -10.87 -9.65 18.93
N TYR A 18 -12.00 -8.95 18.76
CA TYR A 18 -12.89 -9.16 17.63
C TYR A 18 -12.53 -8.37 16.37
N THR A 19 -11.44 -7.62 16.38
CA THR A 19 -10.97 -6.82 15.24
C THR A 19 -9.69 -7.40 14.67
N LEU A 20 -9.74 -7.84 13.41
CA LEU A 20 -8.63 -8.46 12.69
C LEU A 20 -8.38 -7.72 11.40
N GLN A 21 -7.12 -7.61 11.00
CA GLN A 21 -6.65 -6.98 9.76
C GLN A 21 -5.85 -7.98 8.92
N PRO A 22 -6.51 -9.02 8.35
CA PRO A 22 -5.78 -10.11 7.72
C PRO A 22 -5.47 -9.90 6.25
N GLY A 23 -6.10 -8.93 5.59
CA GLY A 23 -6.05 -8.76 4.14
C GLY A 23 -4.92 -7.87 3.63
N ILE A 24 -4.50 -6.88 4.41
CA ILE A 24 -3.51 -5.88 4.01
C ILE A 24 -2.49 -5.68 5.13
N THR A 25 -1.22 -5.59 4.76
CA THR A 25 -0.11 -5.19 5.64
C THR A 25 -0.30 -3.75 6.09
N ASP A 26 -0.09 -3.46 7.36
CA ASP A 26 -0.24 -2.10 7.89
C ASP A 26 0.88 -1.15 7.45
N VAL A 27 0.65 0.16 7.61
CA VAL A 27 1.58 1.20 7.19
C VAL A 27 2.95 1.08 7.86
N LYS A 28 3.02 0.67 9.13
CA LYS A 28 4.28 0.51 9.86
C LYS A 28 5.17 -0.55 9.21
N SER A 29 4.60 -1.73 8.92
CA SER A 29 5.27 -2.80 8.20
C SER A 29 5.69 -2.38 6.80
N GLN A 30 4.78 -1.75 6.04
CA GLN A 30 5.05 -1.33 4.67
C GLN A 30 6.26 -0.40 4.59
N VAL A 31 6.26 0.68 5.36
CA VAL A 31 7.34 1.68 5.30
C VAL A 31 8.66 1.17 5.85
N GLN A 32 8.62 0.28 6.87
CA GLN A 32 9.81 -0.37 7.40
C GLN A 32 10.49 -1.23 6.33
N ALA A 33 9.73 -2.02 5.60
CA ALA A 33 10.24 -2.89 4.55
C ALA A 33 10.82 -2.11 3.35
N MET A 34 10.28 -0.93 3.06
CA MET A 34 10.70 -0.14 1.88
C MET A 34 11.83 0.86 2.18
N ALA A 35 12.02 1.26 3.43
CA ALA A 35 13.04 2.25 3.79
C ALA A 35 14.46 1.87 3.34
N PRO A 36 14.92 0.60 3.42
CA PRO A 36 16.22 0.18 2.90
C PRO A 36 16.37 0.45 1.39
N PHE A 37 15.33 0.16 0.59
CA PHE A 37 15.35 0.44 -0.85
C PHE A 37 15.49 1.95 -1.11
N VAL A 38 14.71 2.78 -0.41
CA VAL A 38 14.76 4.23 -0.57
C VAL A 38 16.14 4.76 -0.19
N ALA A 39 16.65 4.43 1.00
CA ALA A 39 17.91 4.96 1.52
C ALA A 39 19.13 4.52 0.70
N ASN A 40 19.13 3.29 0.20
CA ASN A 40 20.31 2.69 -0.44
C ASN A 40 20.28 2.77 -1.97
N THR A 41 19.11 3.03 -2.57
CA THR A 41 18.96 3.07 -4.04
C THR A 41 18.59 4.45 -4.55
N LEU A 42 17.70 5.18 -3.86
CA LEU A 42 17.18 6.45 -4.34
C LEU A 42 17.89 7.65 -3.72
N GLY A 43 18.12 7.63 -2.40
CA GLY A 43 18.85 8.68 -1.70
C GLY A 43 18.49 8.79 -0.23
N LYS A 44 19.28 9.54 0.51
CA LYS A 44 19.21 9.62 1.97
C LYS A 44 18.51 10.88 2.52
N LYS A 45 18.37 11.92 1.71
CA LYS A 45 17.70 13.15 2.12
C LYS A 45 16.29 13.17 1.54
N VAL A 46 15.31 12.89 2.38
CA VAL A 46 13.92 12.71 1.97
C VAL A 46 13.06 13.90 2.37
N THR A 47 12.31 14.43 1.41
CA THR A 47 11.18 15.32 1.69
C THR A 47 9.90 14.50 1.64
N MET A 48 9.10 14.56 2.71
CA MET A 48 7.81 13.91 2.78
C MET A 48 6.68 14.88 2.42
N ILE A 49 5.75 14.43 1.57
CA ILE A 49 4.51 15.14 1.23
C ILE A 49 3.34 14.19 1.48
N PHE A 50 2.43 14.60 2.34
CA PHE A 50 1.36 13.73 2.82
C PHE A 50 0.07 14.50 3.08
N PRO A 51 -1.11 13.85 2.97
CA PRO A 51 -2.37 14.49 3.29
C PRO A 51 -2.50 14.68 4.81
N ASP A 52 -3.07 15.81 5.22
CA ASP A 52 -3.18 16.22 6.62
C ASP A 52 -4.38 15.52 7.31
N PHE A 53 -4.28 14.19 7.43
CA PHE A 53 -5.20 13.33 8.22
C PHE A 53 -4.46 12.04 8.63
N ALA A 54 -5.14 11.16 9.41
CA ALA A 54 -4.54 10.02 10.10
C ALA A 54 -3.60 9.17 9.20
N PHE A 55 -4.02 8.79 8.00
CA PHE A 55 -3.21 8.04 7.05
C PHE A 55 -1.87 8.73 6.74
N GLY A 56 -1.91 10.02 6.40
CA GLY A 56 -0.69 10.79 6.12
C GLY A 56 0.19 10.97 7.35
N HIS A 57 -0.42 11.10 8.54
CA HIS A 57 0.32 11.21 9.79
C HIS A 57 1.02 9.90 10.16
N ASP A 58 0.39 8.75 9.95
CA ASP A 58 1.00 7.44 10.17
C ASP A 58 2.22 7.27 9.25
N HIS A 59 2.09 7.58 7.96
CA HIS A 59 3.23 7.56 7.04
C HIS A 59 4.33 8.53 7.46
N ARG A 60 3.99 9.75 7.86
CA ARG A 60 4.96 10.73 8.37
C ARG A 60 5.80 10.17 9.51
N ASP A 61 5.16 9.53 10.47
CA ASP A 61 5.81 9.11 11.71
C ASP A 61 6.58 7.80 11.50
N TYR A 62 5.96 6.78 10.94
CA TYR A 62 6.60 5.48 10.73
C TYR A 62 7.68 5.53 9.64
N PHE A 63 7.46 6.22 8.53
CA PHE A 63 8.49 6.34 7.51
C PHE A 63 9.67 7.18 7.98
N SER A 64 9.45 8.25 8.77
CA SER A 64 10.56 9.01 9.35
C SER A 64 11.45 8.14 10.21
N ALA A 65 10.86 7.33 11.09
CA ALA A 65 11.62 6.42 11.94
C ALA A 65 12.36 5.35 11.11
N ALA A 66 11.70 4.78 10.11
CA ALA A 66 12.29 3.74 9.26
C ALA A 66 13.47 4.27 8.42
N ILE A 67 13.32 5.44 7.77
CA ILE A 67 14.42 6.02 6.98
C ILE A 67 15.59 6.47 7.83
N GLU A 68 15.34 6.94 9.06
CA GLU A 68 16.40 7.31 10.00
C GLU A 68 17.18 6.08 10.48
N ALA A 69 16.51 4.94 10.68
CA ALA A 69 17.17 3.67 11.01
C ALA A 69 18.13 3.20 9.91
N GLU A 70 17.83 3.52 8.64
CA GLU A 70 18.68 3.25 7.49
C GLU A 70 19.78 4.31 7.26
N GLY A 71 19.96 5.24 8.20
CA GLY A 71 20.93 6.32 8.11
C GLY A 71 20.56 7.42 7.11
N GLY A 72 19.30 7.49 6.72
CA GLY A 72 18.71 8.59 5.98
C GLY A 72 18.24 9.72 6.91
N LYS A 73 17.68 10.76 6.32
CA LYS A 73 17.14 11.92 7.04
C LYS A 73 15.94 12.50 6.34
N VAL A 74 14.86 12.75 7.09
CA VAL A 74 13.75 13.56 6.60
C VAL A 74 14.10 15.03 6.74
N VAL A 75 14.30 15.70 5.60
CA VAL A 75 14.74 17.11 5.54
C VAL A 75 13.58 18.09 5.52
N ALA A 76 12.38 17.65 5.09
CA ALA A 76 11.14 18.42 5.19
C ALA A 76 9.94 17.51 5.32
N LYS A 77 8.90 17.99 6.02
CA LYS A 77 7.60 17.33 6.19
C LYS A 77 6.50 18.33 5.78
N ILE A 78 5.81 18.06 4.70
CA ILE A 78 4.83 18.96 4.09
C ILE A 78 3.46 18.30 4.15
N ALA A 79 2.64 18.75 5.11
CA ALA A 79 1.25 18.34 5.22
C ALA A 79 0.39 19.14 4.24
N ILE A 80 -0.51 18.47 3.53
CA ILE A 80 -1.41 19.06 2.55
C ILE A 80 -2.86 18.82 3.01
N PRO A 81 -3.67 19.88 3.18
CA PRO A 81 -5.07 19.72 3.53
C PRO A 81 -5.82 18.83 2.53
N PRO A 82 -6.73 17.94 2.98
CA PRO A 82 -7.47 17.04 2.10
C PRO A 82 -8.37 17.73 1.05
N THR A 83 -8.70 18.99 1.31
CA THR A 83 -9.52 19.81 0.40
C THR A 83 -8.69 20.60 -0.62
N GLU A 84 -7.37 20.43 -0.63
CA GLU A 84 -6.49 21.15 -1.52
C GLU A 84 -6.65 20.68 -2.97
N SER A 85 -6.67 21.61 -3.89
CA SER A 85 -6.83 21.36 -5.33
C SER A 85 -5.74 21.98 -6.20
N SER A 86 -4.80 22.74 -5.58
CA SER A 86 -3.63 23.33 -6.26
C SER A 86 -2.41 23.27 -5.34
N PHE A 87 -1.33 22.75 -5.85
CA PHE A 87 -0.19 22.29 -5.05
C PHE A 87 1.09 23.11 -5.25
N THR A 88 1.16 23.92 -6.28
CA THR A 88 2.35 24.70 -6.68
C THR A 88 2.95 25.49 -5.53
N ARG A 89 2.13 26.00 -4.58
CA ARG A 89 2.58 26.77 -3.40
C ARG A 89 3.37 25.94 -2.38
N TYR A 90 3.31 24.62 -2.46
CA TYR A 90 4.01 23.72 -1.54
C TYR A 90 5.41 23.35 -2.02
N PHE A 91 5.63 23.29 -3.32
CA PHE A 91 6.91 22.84 -3.89
C PHE A 91 8.11 23.75 -3.55
N PRO A 92 7.99 25.09 -3.42
CA PRO A 92 9.08 25.93 -2.93
C PRO A 92 9.54 25.61 -1.50
N LYS A 93 8.77 24.86 -0.72
CA LYS A 93 9.13 24.40 0.63
C LYS A 93 10.06 23.18 0.61
N ILE A 94 10.24 22.55 -0.54
CA ILE A 94 11.13 21.41 -0.73
C ILE A 94 12.56 21.91 -0.76
N PRO A 95 13.45 21.44 0.16
CA PRO A 95 14.86 21.84 0.15
C PRO A 95 15.54 21.44 -1.17
N ARG A 96 16.47 22.29 -1.64
CA ARG A 96 17.18 22.06 -2.90
C ARG A 96 18.10 20.84 -2.89
N ASP A 97 18.49 20.39 -1.71
CA ASP A 97 19.33 19.22 -1.49
C ASP A 97 18.54 17.96 -1.16
N THR A 98 17.23 17.95 -1.46
CA THR A 98 16.39 16.75 -1.39
C THR A 98 16.82 15.76 -2.45
N ASP A 99 17.11 14.53 -2.04
CA ASP A 99 17.41 13.42 -2.95
C ASP A 99 16.12 12.75 -3.44
N VAL A 100 15.14 12.57 -2.52
CA VAL A 100 13.89 11.82 -2.76
C VAL A 100 12.69 12.61 -2.26
N ILE A 101 11.66 12.70 -3.08
CA ILE A 101 10.32 13.10 -2.65
C ILE A 101 9.52 11.82 -2.38
N TYR A 102 9.22 11.57 -1.10
CA TYR A 102 8.30 10.54 -0.67
C TYR A 102 6.90 11.13 -0.55
N HIS A 103 5.93 10.63 -1.33
CA HIS A 103 4.58 11.12 -1.22
C HIS A 103 3.54 10.03 -1.08
N VAL A 104 2.51 10.31 -0.28
CA VAL A 104 1.35 9.45 -0.04
C VAL A 104 0.06 10.19 -0.34
N MET A 105 0.10 11.05 -1.35
CA MET A 105 -1.08 11.78 -1.79
C MET A 105 -2.08 10.82 -2.42
N VAL A 106 -3.34 10.95 -2.01
CA VAL A 106 -4.47 10.12 -2.46
C VAL A 106 -5.69 11.00 -2.74
N GLY A 107 -6.66 10.45 -3.45
CA GLY A 107 -7.92 11.12 -3.73
C GLY A 107 -7.96 11.85 -5.07
N PRO A 108 -9.07 12.54 -5.40
CA PRO A 108 -9.34 13.06 -6.73
C PRO A 108 -8.34 14.08 -7.28
N ALA A 109 -7.66 14.81 -6.39
CA ALA A 109 -6.71 15.86 -6.80
C ALA A 109 -5.27 15.34 -7.00
N VAL A 110 -5.01 14.06 -6.78
CA VAL A 110 -3.65 13.52 -6.82
C VAL A 110 -3.00 13.65 -8.20
N LEU A 111 -3.74 13.48 -9.27
CA LEU A 111 -3.20 13.65 -10.61
C LEU A 111 -2.77 15.09 -10.87
N THR A 112 -3.54 16.08 -10.37
CA THR A 112 -3.15 17.49 -10.40
C THR A 112 -1.87 17.71 -9.61
N PHE A 113 -1.77 17.14 -8.41
CA PHE A 113 -0.55 17.19 -7.60
C PHE A 113 0.68 16.71 -8.36
N VAL A 114 0.60 15.53 -8.98
CA VAL A 114 1.73 14.95 -9.69
C VAL A 114 2.07 15.75 -10.94
N LYS A 115 1.07 16.25 -11.68
CA LYS A 115 1.29 17.13 -12.85
C LYS A 115 1.98 18.44 -12.46
N GLU A 116 1.44 19.16 -11.49
CA GLU A 116 2.04 20.42 -11.02
C GLU A 116 3.47 20.22 -10.48
N MET A 117 3.74 19.07 -9.84
CA MET A 117 5.09 18.70 -9.41
C MET A 117 6.03 18.50 -10.61
N GLY A 118 5.58 17.80 -11.65
CA GLY A 118 6.33 17.61 -12.89
C GLY A 118 6.63 18.95 -13.60
N GLU A 119 5.64 19.83 -13.67
CA GLU A 119 5.78 21.18 -14.24
C GLU A 119 6.77 22.05 -13.45
N PHE A 120 6.74 21.96 -12.11
CA PHE A 120 7.61 22.75 -11.23
C PHE A 120 9.08 22.33 -11.34
N PHE A 121 9.35 21.03 -11.32
CA PHE A 121 10.73 20.52 -11.33
C PHE A 121 11.29 20.30 -12.73
N GLY A 122 10.47 19.99 -13.71
CA GLY A 122 10.92 19.63 -15.04
C GLY A 122 11.90 18.44 -15.01
N ASN A 123 13.00 18.58 -15.73
CA ASN A 123 14.04 17.54 -15.80
C ASN A 123 15.01 17.52 -14.61
N SER A 124 14.94 18.52 -13.70
CA SER A 124 15.84 18.65 -12.55
C SER A 124 15.13 18.28 -11.24
N ARG A 125 14.32 17.24 -11.28
CA ARG A 125 13.57 16.76 -10.13
C ARG A 125 14.38 15.80 -9.27
N PRO A 126 14.12 15.75 -7.95
CA PRO A 126 14.55 14.64 -7.10
C PRO A 126 13.92 13.31 -7.57
N GLU A 127 14.43 12.19 -7.10
CA GLU A 127 13.73 10.92 -7.27
C GLU A 127 12.34 11.00 -6.62
N ILE A 128 11.34 10.40 -7.23
CA ILE A 128 9.97 10.36 -6.70
C ILE A 128 9.65 8.94 -6.29
N PHE A 129 9.24 8.78 -5.05
CA PHE A 129 8.78 7.52 -4.48
C PHE A 129 7.38 7.73 -3.91
N GLY A 130 6.37 7.24 -4.63
CA GLY A 130 4.97 7.50 -4.34
C GLY A 130 4.20 6.25 -3.92
N PHE A 131 3.09 6.45 -3.21
CA PHE A 131 2.12 5.40 -2.95
C PHE A 131 1.30 5.12 -4.21
N ILE A 132 1.11 3.83 -4.55
CA ILE A 132 0.51 3.45 -5.84
C ILE A 132 -0.94 3.91 -6.00
N ASP A 133 -1.70 4.03 -4.90
CA ASP A 133 -3.08 4.51 -4.96
C ASP A 133 -3.18 5.95 -5.48
N SER A 134 -2.07 6.67 -5.51
CA SER A 134 -1.99 7.95 -6.21
C SER A 134 -2.16 7.84 -7.73
N LEU A 135 -1.99 6.65 -8.29
CA LEU A 135 -2.19 6.35 -9.70
C LEU A 135 -3.46 5.53 -9.97
N GLU A 136 -4.34 5.44 -9.01
CA GLU A 136 -5.59 4.72 -9.17
C GLU A 136 -6.44 5.31 -10.31
N ALA A 137 -7.02 4.43 -11.12
CA ALA A 137 -7.77 4.82 -12.30
C ALA A 137 -6.98 5.70 -13.30
N VAL A 138 -5.65 5.66 -13.29
CA VAL A 138 -4.80 6.41 -14.21
C VAL A 138 -4.23 5.46 -15.28
N ASP A 139 -4.55 5.74 -16.54
CA ASP A 139 -3.84 5.14 -17.67
C ASP A 139 -2.51 5.86 -17.90
N LEU A 140 -1.41 5.23 -17.47
CA LEU A 140 -0.05 5.78 -17.58
C LEU A 140 0.42 6.01 -19.02
N ALA A 141 -0.22 5.38 -20.00
CA ALA A 141 0.08 5.59 -21.42
C ALA A 141 -0.65 6.82 -22.00
N SER A 142 -1.51 7.48 -21.23
CA SER A 142 -2.22 8.68 -21.67
C SER A 142 -1.26 9.83 -21.96
N PRO A 143 -1.51 10.59 -23.06
CA PRO A 143 -0.72 11.79 -23.37
C PRO A 143 -0.69 12.80 -22.21
N GLY A 144 0.46 13.40 -21.97
CA GLY A 144 0.67 14.39 -20.91
C GLY A 144 1.00 13.79 -19.54
N LEU A 145 1.31 12.49 -19.49
CA LEU A 145 1.81 11.82 -18.30
C LEU A 145 3.28 11.40 -18.40
N GLU A 146 3.99 11.87 -19.41
CA GLU A 146 5.41 11.57 -19.67
C GLU A 146 6.32 12.00 -18.49
N PHE A 147 5.89 12.99 -17.71
CA PHE A 147 6.60 13.44 -16.51
C PHE A 147 6.67 12.37 -15.42
N LEU A 148 5.80 11.34 -15.45
CA LEU A 148 5.86 10.18 -14.54
C LEU A 148 6.99 9.21 -14.90
N GLU A 149 7.55 9.27 -16.09
CA GLU A 149 8.64 8.39 -16.51
C GLU A 149 9.79 8.44 -15.52
N GLY A 150 10.26 7.27 -15.08
CA GLY A 150 11.32 7.11 -14.10
C GLY A 150 10.90 7.24 -12.64
N THR A 151 9.65 7.56 -12.33
CA THR A 151 9.14 7.60 -10.93
C THR A 151 8.94 6.20 -10.37
N TYR A 152 9.06 6.08 -9.05
CA TYR A 152 8.84 4.84 -8.32
C TYR A 152 7.56 4.90 -7.51
N PHE A 153 6.88 3.75 -7.43
CA PHE A 153 5.69 3.55 -6.61
C PHE A 153 5.78 2.23 -5.87
N TRP A 154 5.14 2.15 -4.70
CA TRP A 154 5.05 0.89 -3.96
C TRP A 154 3.61 0.50 -3.69
N GLU A 155 3.41 -0.78 -3.48
CA GLU A 155 2.14 -1.38 -3.13
C GLU A 155 2.30 -2.77 -2.51
N GLY A 156 1.27 -3.26 -1.83
CA GLY A 156 1.17 -4.65 -1.39
C GLY A 156 0.69 -5.62 -2.47
N ASN A 157 0.35 -5.12 -3.67
CA ASN A 157 -0.24 -5.92 -4.75
C ASN A 157 0.68 -5.98 -5.96
N PRO A 158 0.87 -7.15 -6.59
CA PRO A 158 1.76 -7.28 -7.74
C PRO A 158 1.10 -6.78 -9.05
N ARG A 159 0.84 -5.48 -9.16
CA ARG A 159 0.23 -4.82 -10.33
C ARG A 159 1.25 -4.28 -11.33
N TYR A 160 2.19 -5.06 -11.78
CA TYR A 160 3.24 -4.62 -12.69
C TYR A 160 3.22 -5.36 -14.03
N ALA A 161 3.72 -4.70 -15.07
CA ALA A 161 3.57 -5.16 -16.45
C ALA A 161 4.34 -6.44 -16.79
N GLN A 162 5.46 -6.73 -16.09
CA GLN A 162 6.22 -7.97 -16.30
C GLN A 162 5.55 -9.19 -15.71
N ALA A 163 4.65 -9.01 -14.76
CA ALA A 163 4.06 -10.15 -14.10
C ALA A 163 3.31 -11.01 -15.08
N ASN A 164 3.49 -12.29 -14.95
CA ASN A 164 2.39 -13.19 -15.25
C ASN A 164 1.23 -12.75 -14.36
N GLN A 165 0.26 -12.08 -14.94
CA GLN A 165 -0.94 -11.68 -14.22
C GLN A 165 -1.46 -12.89 -13.46
N SER A 166 -1.71 -12.73 -12.15
CA SER A 166 -2.23 -13.81 -11.34
C SER A 166 -3.58 -14.29 -11.89
N GLU A 167 -3.97 -15.49 -11.58
CA GLU A 167 -5.31 -16.01 -11.94
C GLU A 167 -6.41 -15.12 -11.37
N TYR A 168 -6.19 -14.54 -10.19
CA TYR A 168 -7.07 -13.54 -9.60
C TYR A 168 -7.17 -12.29 -10.47
N ASP A 169 -6.05 -11.71 -10.90
CA ASP A 169 -6.04 -10.49 -11.71
C ASP A 169 -6.76 -10.69 -13.04
N LYS A 170 -6.53 -11.83 -13.70
CA LYS A 170 -7.25 -12.22 -14.91
C LYS A 170 -8.76 -12.34 -14.68
N ALA A 171 -9.15 -12.99 -13.59
CA ALA A 171 -10.58 -13.17 -13.25
C ALA A 171 -11.23 -11.81 -12.90
N TYR A 172 -10.52 -10.95 -12.16
CA TYR A 172 -10.98 -9.60 -11.83
C TYR A 172 -11.20 -8.77 -13.09
N ARG A 173 -10.20 -8.71 -13.99
CA ARG A 173 -10.30 -7.95 -15.25
C ARG A 173 -11.46 -8.45 -16.13
N ALA A 174 -11.62 -9.75 -16.24
CA ALA A 174 -12.74 -10.34 -16.99
C ALA A 174 -14.10 -9.97 -16.37
N ALA A 175 -14.20 -9.99 -15.04
CA ALA A 175 -15.45 -9.68 -14.33
C ALA A 175 -15.86 -8.21 -14.45
N VAL A 176 -14.89 -7.29 -14.40
CA VAL A 176 -15.16 -5.85 -14.51
C VAL A 176 -15.13 -5.33 -15.95
N GLY A 177 -14.71 -6.14 -16.91
CA GLY A 177 -14.71 -5.78 -18.33
C GLY A 177 -13.62 -4.78 -18.70
N VAL A 178 -12.39 -5.00 -18.23
CA VAL A 178 -11.25 -4.13 -18.50
C VAL A 178 -10.12 -4.87 -19.22
N ASP A 179 -9.29 -4.13 -19.94
CA ASP A 179 -8.09 -4.64 -20.60
C ASP A 179 -6.91 -4.81 -19.62
N ALA A 180 -5.74 -5.15 -20.16
CA ALA A 180 -4.51 -5.33 -19.37
C ALA A 180 -4.00 -4.03 -18.71
N ASN A 181 -4.42 -2.86 -19.17
CA ASN A 181 -4.06 -1.55 -18.60
C ASN A 181 -5.13 -1.04 -17.61
N GLY A 182 -6.24 -1.80 -17.43
CA GLY A 182 -7.36 -1.39 -16.61
C GLY A 182 -8.39 -0.51 -17.34
N ALA A 183 -8.18 -0.19 -18.63
CA ALA A 183 -9.15 0.57 -19.39
C ALA A 183 -10.40 -0.27 -19.71
N SER A 184 -11.58 0.35 -19.59
CA SER A 184 -12.85 -0.31 -19.88
C SER A 184 -12.94 -0.76 -21.34
N LEU A 185 -13.38 -1.99 -21.58
CA LEU A 185 -13.62 -2.53 -22.91
C LEU A 185 -14.84 -1.90 -23.59
N SER A 186 -15.73 -1.29 -22.82
CA SER A 186 -16.92 -0.60 -23.32
C SER A 186 -16.72 0.90 -23.51
N ASP A 187 -15.88 1.53 -22.67
CA ASP A 187 -15.48 2.93 -22.80
C ASP A 187 -14.01 3.09 -22.35
N SER A 188 -13.11 3.22 -23.33
CA SER A 188 -11.66 3.31 -23.08
C SER A 188 -11.20 4.53 -22.27
N LYS A 189 -12.09 5.48 -21.98
CA LYS A 189 -11.84 6.62 -21.11
C LYS A 189 -12.06 6.30 -19.63
N ASP A 190 -12.74 5.23 -19.35
CA ASP A 190 -13.01 4.75 -18.00
C ASP A 190 -11.95 3.71 -17.63
N VAL A 191 -11.27 3.93 -16.52
CA VAL A 191 -10.19 3.07 -16.04
C VAL A 191 -10.58 2.51 -14.67
N ALA A 192 -10.56 1.19 -14.55
CA ALA A 192 -10.90 0.52 -13.29
C ALA A 192 -9.87 0.80 -12.21
N THR A 193 -10.35 1.00 -11.00
CA THR A 193 -9.51 1.09 -9.81
C THR A 193 -9.19 -0.29 -9.26
N TYR A 194 -8.04 -0.41 -8.63
CA TYR A 194 -7.59 -1.62 -7.94
C TYR A 194 -7.53 -1.48 -6.42
N ALA A 195 -7.72 -0.25 -5.88
CA ALA A 195 -7.57 0.05 -4.46
C ALA A 195 -8.12 -1.08 -3.59
N HIS A 196 -7.30 -1.63 -2.78
CA HIS A 196 -7.65 -2.63 -1.75
C HIS A 196 -8.42 -3.87 -2.22
N MET A 197 -8.69 -4.03 -3.54
CA MET A 197 -9.47 -5.16 -4.06
C MET A 197 -8.82 -6.51 -3.76
N PHE A 198 -7.50 -6.58 -3.85
CA PHE A 198 -6.74 -7.79 -3.45
C PHE A 198 -6.94 -8.10 -1.96
N GLY A 199 -6.81 -7.09 -1.09
CA GLY A 199 -7.01 -7.26 0.35
C GLY A 199 -8.44 -7.64 0.71
N CYS A 200 -9.45 -7.09 0.04
CA CYS A 200 -10.85 -7.48 0.20
C CYS A 200 -11.06 -8.95 -0.18
N TRP A 201 -10.53 -9.38 -1.32
CA TRP A 201 -10.61 -10.75 -1.80
C TRP A 201 -9.98 -11.73 -0.81
N GLU A 202 -8.75 -11.45 -0.38
CA GLU A 202 -8.03 -12.30 0.57
C GLU A 202 -8.72 -12.36 1.93
N THR A 203 -9.22 -11.23 2.42
CA THR A 203 -10.00 -11.18 3.66
C THR A 203 -11.22 -12.11 3.60
N LEU A 204 -11.96 -12.11 2.49
CA LEU A 204 -13.11 -13.00 2.31
C LEU A 204 -12.70 -14.48 2.32
N HIS A 205 -11.57 -14.83 1.70
CA HIS A 205 -11.06 -16.21 1.72
C HIS A 205 -10.56 -16.63 3.10
N ILE A 206 -9.94 -15.74 3.85
CA ILE A 206 -9.52 -15.99 5.25
C ILE A 206 -10.73 -16.21 6.14
N VAL A 207 -11.75 -15.36 6.02
CA VAL A 207 -13.02 -15.54 6.75
C VAL A 207 -13.66 -16.87 6.40
N LYS A 208 -13.74 -17.23 5.11
CA LYS A 208 -14.27 -18.52 4.66
C LYS A 208 -13.51 -19.68 5.29
N ALA A 209 -12.19 -19.67 5.20
CA ALA A 209 -11.35 -20.72 5.78
C ALA A 209 -11.51 -20.81 7.30
N GLY A 210 -11.61 -19.69 8.00
CA GLY A 210 -11.89 -19.64 9.44
C GLY A 210 -13.25 -20.21 9.81
N MET A 211 -14.29 -19.91 9.03
CA MET A 211 -15.62 -20.47 9.23
C MET A 211 -15.63 -21.99 9.02
N GLU A 212 -14.96 -22.48 8.00
CA GLU A 212 -14.84 -23.92 7.72
C GLU A 212 -14.06 -24.64 8.83
N ALA A 213 -12.93 -24.07 9.27
CA ALA A 213 -12.09 -24.66 10.32
C ALA A 213 -12.79 -24.68 11.69
N SER A 214 -13.57 -23.64 12.01
CA SER A 214 -14.27 -23.51 13.30
C SER A 214 -15.61 -24.25 13.34
N GLY A 215 -16.13 -24.69 12.22
CA GLY A 215 -17.50 -25.19 12.11
C GLY A 215 -18.55 -24.11 12.39
N TYR A 216 -18.29 -22.88 12.01
CA TYR A 216 -19.13 -21.72 12.28
C TYR A 216 -20.55 -21.91 11.73
N ALA A 217 -21.54 -21.88 12.61
CA ALA A 217 -22.96 -22.05 12.27
C ALA A 217 -23.80 -20.78 12.56
N GLY A 218 -23.23 -19.77 13.22
CA GLY A 218 -23.94 -18.54 13.51
C GLY A 218 -23.27 -17.68 14.56
N ALA A 219 -23.91 -16.59 14.95
CA ALA A 219 -23.34 -15.56 15.84
C ALA A 219 -22.85 -16.08 17.20
N GLY A 220 -23.32 -17.24 17.66
CA GLY A 220 -22.82 -17.89 18.87
C GLY A 220 -21.40 -18.45 18.75
N ASP A 221 -20.93 -18.69 17.53
CA ASP A 221 -19.63 -19.32 17.26
C ASP A 221 -18.55 -18.28 16.92
N ARG A 222 -18.80 -16.98 17.12
CA ARG A 222 -17.85 -15.93 16.73
C ARG A 222 -16.49 -16.05 17.43
N ALA A 223 -16.44 -16.50 18.69
CA ALA A 223 -15.18 -16.72 19.39
C ALA A 223 -14.36 -17.84 18.70
N LYS A 224 -14.99 -18.97 18.38
CA LYS A 224 -14.34 -20.06 17.65
C LYS A 224 -13.82 -19.62 16.28
N LEU A 225 -14.58 -18.76 15.57
CA LEU A 225 -14.12 -18.20 14.30
C LEU A 225 -12.84 -17.37 14.48
N ILE A 226 -12.80 -16.49 15.49
CA ILE A 226 -11.60 -15.68 15.77
C ILE A 226 -10.41 -16.58 16.11
N GLU A 227 -10.58 -17.55 17.01
CA GLU A 227 -9.52 -18.50 17.39
C GLU A 227 -9.02 -19.31 16.18
N ALA A 228 -9.91 -19.69 15.27
CA ALA A 228 -9.52 -20.39 14.06
C ALA A 228 -8.67 -19.49 13.14
N VAL A 229 -9.02 -18.21 13.00
CA VAL A 229 -8.22 -17.24 12.21
C VAL A 229 -6.91 -16.92 12.92
N GLU A 230 -6.89 -16.72 14.24
CA GLU A 230 -5.67 -16.53 15.03
C GLU A 230 -4.65 -17.67 14.83
N SER A 231 -5.12 -18.85 14.49
CA SER A 231 -4.28 -20.04 14.23
C SER A 231 -3.72 -20.10 12.80
N MET A 232 -4.16 -19.24 11.90
CA MET A 232 -3.73 -19.21 10.49
C MET A 232 -2.42 -18.43 10.33
N THR A 233 -1.29 -19.03 10.68
CA THR A 233 0.00 -18.34 10.72
C THR A 233 0.66 -18.12 9.35
N SER A 234 0.31 -18.91 8.33
CA SER A 234 0.93 -18.85 7.01
C SER A 234 -0.10 -19.08 5.91
N MET A 235 -0.08 -18.22 4.91
CA MET A 235 -0.96 -18.26 3.74
C MET A 235 -0.11 -18.20 2.47
N PRO A 236 0.16 -19.33 1.81
CA PRO A 236 0.97 -19.36 0.61
C PRO A 236 0.29 -18.63 -0.55
N HIS A 237 1.09 -18.09 -1.48
CA HIS A 237 0.56 -17.51 -2.71
C HIS A 237 -0.36 -18.47 -3.44
N SER A 238 -1.54 -18.00 -3.81
CA SER A 238 -2.58 -18.79 -4.48
C SER A 238 -3.64 -17.87 -5.11
N PHE A 239 -4.65 -18.45 -5.76
CA PHE A 239 -5.82 -17.68 -6.18
C PHE A 239 -6.54 -16.99 -5.00
N ALA A 240 -6.56 -17.62 -3.82
CA ALA A 240 -7.12 -17.04 -2.61
C ALA A 240 -6.24 -15.94 -2.00
N HIS A 241 -4.93 -16.00 -2.24
CA HIS A 241 -3.92 -15.08 -1.70
C HIS A 241 -3.04 -14.52 -2.83
N PRO A 242 -3.58 -13.66 -3.71
CA PRO A 242 -2.89 -13.18 -4.90
C PRO A 242 -1.84 -12.10 -4.64
N GLN A 243 -1.81 -11.49 -3.46
CA GLN A 243 -0.80 -10.50 -3.09
C GLN A 243 0.60 -11.12 -2.88
N GLY A 244 0.70 -12.43 -2.84
CA GLY A 244 1.91 -13.20 -2.54
C GLY A 244 1.73 -14.04 -1.28
N ALA A 245 2.79 -14.68 -0.83
CA ALA A 245 2.80 -15.36 0.45
C ALA A 245 2.65 -14.35 1.59
N LYS A 246 1.92 -14.73 2.63
CA LYS A 246 1.65 -13.90 3.82
C LYS A 246 1.81 -14.69 5.09
N GLU A 247 2.08 -13.96 6.15
CA GLU A 247 1.99 -14.45 7.52
C GLU A 247 1.01 -13.59 8.31
N PHE A 248 0.19 -14.25 9.11
CA PHE A 248 -0.73 -13.59 10.01
C PHE A 248 -0.30 -13.81 11.46
N ASN A 249 -0.12 -12.72 12.18
CA ASN A 249 0.19 -12.76 13.59
C ASN A 249 -1.11 -12.82 14.40
N GLY A 250 -1.46 -14.01 14.87
CA GLY A 250 -2.68 -14.23 15.65
C GLY A 250 -2.70 -13.48 16.99
N LYS A 251 -1.55 -13.04 17.53
CA LYS A 251 -1.51 -12.24 18.75
C LYS A 251 -1.90 -10.80 18.49
N THR A 252 -1.35 -10.20 17.44
CA THR A 252 -1.54 -8.78 17.13
C THR A 252 -2.66 -8.53 16.13
N HIS A 253 -3.18 -9.57 15.49
CA HIS A 253 -4.18 -9.53 14.41
C HIS A 253 -3.70 -8.76 13.16
N GLN A 254 -2.38 -8.68 12.98
CA GLN A 254 -1.74 -8.05 11.83
C GLN A 254 -1.25 -9.06 10.81
N THR A 255 -1.18 -8.62 9.57
CA THR A 255 -0.64 -9.40 8.46
C THR A 255 0.69 -8.84 8.03
N PHE A 256 1.62 -9.73 7.70
CA PHE A 256 2.92 -9.44 7.11
C PHE A 256 2.98 -10.03 5.70
N GLY A 257 3.47 -9.27 4.75
CA GLY A 257 3.51 -9.69 3.36
C GLY A 257 4.46 -8.82 2.54
N HIS A 258 4.84 -9.32 1.37
CA HIS A 258 5.74 -8.60 0.47
C HIS A 258 5.22 -7.20 0.12
N GLN A 259 6.14 -6.27 -0.06
CA GLN A 259 5.88 -5.00 -0.72
C GLN A 259 6.58 -4.99 -2.08
N TYR A 260 5.92 -4.45 -3.07
CA TYR A 260 6.41 -4.39 -4.44
C TYR A 260 6.72 -2.93 -4.79
N VAL A 261 7.97 -2.68 -5.17
CA VAL A 261 8.37 -1.38 -5.71
C VAL A 261 8.38 -1.47 -7.22
N THR A 262 7.66 -0.59 -7.85
CA THR A 262 7.59 -0.47 -9.31
C THR A 262 8.21 0.84 -9.77
N LYS A 263 8.68 0.85 -11.01
CA LYS A 263 9.16 2.05 -11.71
C LYS A 263 8.33 2.26 -12.95
N VAL A 264 7.91 3.48 -13.21
CA VAL A 264 7.27 3.82 -14.49
C VAL A 264 8.34 3.80 -15.58
N THR A 265 8.14 2.97 -16.59
CA THR A 265 9.03 2.79 -17.72
C THR A 265 8.21 2.59 -18.99
N ASN A 266 8.36 3.48 -19.95
CA ASN A 266 7.58 3.48 -21.20
C ASN A 266 6.06 3.45 -20.93
N GLY A 267 5.59 4.24 -19.99
CA GLY A 267 4.17 4.34 -19.61
C GLY A 267 3.60 3.09 -18.92
N LYS A 268 4.44 2.24 -18.33
CA LYS A 268 4.03 1.02 -17.62
C LYS A 268 4.71 0.92 -16.26
N LEU A 269 4.02 0.33 -15.30
CA LEU A 269 4.64 -0.07 -14.04
C LEU A 269 5.49 -1.31 -14.25
N MET A 270 6.81 -1.20 -14.07
CA MET A 270 7.77 -2.29 -14.19
C MET A 270 8.33 -2.61 -12.80
N LEU A 271 8.35 -3.89 -12.41
CA LEU A 271 8.90 -4.30 -11.13
C LEU A 271 10.37 -3.89 -11.00
N ALA A 272 10.68 -3.15 -9.95
CA ALA A 272 12.03 -2.70 -9.61
C ALA A 272 12.60 -3.45 -8.40
N HIS A 273 11.74 -3.76 -7.40
CA HIS A 273 12.16 -4.44 -6.18
C HIS A 273 10.97 -5.15 -5.52
N THR A 274 11.25 -6.23 -4.79
CA THR A 274 10.30 -6.91 -3.92
C THR A 274 10.96 -7.09 -2.56
N THR A 275 10.30 -6.69 -1.48
CA THR A 275 10.82 -6.90 -0.11
C THR A 275 10.62 -8.34 0.32
N SER A 276 11.38 -8.81 1.31
CA SER A 276 11.05 -10.06 1.99
C SER A 276 9.85 -9.86 2.94
N ILE A 277 9.23 -10.94 3.40
CA ILE A 277 8.19 -10.85 4.43
C ILE A 277 8.82 -10.42 5.75
N GLU A 278 10.01 -10.93 6.05
CA GLU A 278 10.77 -10.66 7.27
C GLU A 278 11.08 -9.16 7.43
N ASP A 279 11.26 -8.42 6.33
CA ASP A 279 11.48 -6.97 6.37
C ASP A 279 10.26 -6.22 6.90
N THR A 280 9.08 -6.83 6.88
CA THR A 280 7.83 -6.25 7.38
C THR A 280 7.57 -6.49 8.86
N TYR A 281 8.34 -7.36 9.53
CA TYR A 281 8.10 -7.71 10.93
C TYR A 281 8.48 -6.59 11.90
N TYR A 282 7.68 -6.45 12.93
CA TYR A 282 7.97 -5.65 14.11
C TYR A 282 7.56 -6.42 15.38
N PRO A 283 8.10 -6.06 16.56
CA PRO A 283 7.76 -6.72 17.83
C PRO A 283 6.27 -6.65 18.15
N ASP A 284 5.73 -7.71 18.75
CA ASP A 284 4.34 -7.75 19.23
C ASP A 284 4.07 -6.58 20.19
N GLU A 285 3.08 -5.75 19.89
CA GLU A 285 2.67 -4.63 20.75
C GLU A 285 1.46 -4.99 21.63
N VAL A 286 0.78 -6.08 21.31
CA VAL A 286 -0.36 -6.62 22.03
C VAL A 286 -0.41 -8.13 21.87
N ASP A 287 -1.01 -8.82 22.82
CA ASP A 287 -1.36 -10.24 22.68
C ASP A 287 -2.85 -10.42 22.98
N TYR A 288 -3.65 -10.40 21.91
CA TYR A 288 -5.10 -10.59 22.00
C TYR A 288 -5.48 -12.00 22.46
N THR A 289 -4.65 -13.01 22.18
CA THR A 289 -4.95 -14.42 22.56
C THR A 289 -5.06 -14.61 24.07
N THR A 290 -4.47 -13.71 24.86
CA THR A 290 -4.56 -13.72 26.32
C THR A 290 -5.79 -12.95 26.86
N GLN A 291 -6.53 -12.26 26.00
CA GLN A 291 -7.71 -11.50 26.38
C GLN A 291 -8.98 -12.34 26.26
N SER A 292 -9.95 -12.09 27.15
CA SER A 292 -11.28 -12.69 27.01
C SER A 292 -12.04 -12.09 25.82
N PHE A 293 -12.97 -12.85 25.30
CA PHE A 293 -13.93 -12.40 24.30
C PHE A 293 -15.00 -11.49 24.88
#